data_77a9ace572972e9f123bbd7c6abf25e1
#
_entry.id   77a9ace572972e9f123bbd7c6abf25e1
#
_cell.length_a   1.000
_cell.length_b   1.000
_cell.length_c   1.000
_cell.angle_alpha   90.00
_cell.angle_beta   90.00
_cell.angle_gamma   90.00
#
_symmetry.space_group_name_H-M   'P 1'
#
loop_
_entity.id
_entity.type
_entity.pdbx_description
1 polymer ?
#
loop_
_entity_poly.entity_id
_entity_poly.type
_entity_poly.pdbx_seq_one_letter_code
_entity_poly.pdbx_strand_id
1 'polypeptide(L)'
;MSSEDDEESIQHTLLVVREVSVFKIPPRSTSGGYKCGEWLQTDRIWTGRLRVVSCKVRCEIRMEDPNSVELLAACFVLPGQRESCVEPVLDSSRYFVLKIEDGNGKHAFIGLGFSERNEAFDFNVGFVGS
;
A
#
# COMPACT_ATOMS: atom_id res chain seq x y z
N MET A 1 -5.44 31.20 9.95
CA MET A 1 -5.22 30.01 9.15
C MET A 1 -5.65 30.28 7.71
N SER A 2 -4.81 29.89 6.78
CA SER A 2 -5.12 30.12 5.39
C SER A 2 -6.05 29.06 4.84
N SER A 3 -6.82 29.40 3.82
CA SER A 3 -7.68 28.44 3.14
C SER A 3 -6.86 27.39 2.39
N GLU A 4 -5.61 27.69 2.11
CA GLU A 4 -4.74 26.73 1.44
C GLU A 4 -4.45 25.52 2.32
N ASP A 5 -4.24 25.76 3.61
CA ASP A 5 -4.04 24.67 4.54
C ASP A 5 -5.28 23.80 4.63
N ASP A 6 -6.45 24.42 4.59
CA ASP A 6 -7.70 23.66 4.62
C ASP A 6 -7.87 22.84 3.37
N GLU A 7 -7.50 23.36 2.21
CA GLU A 7 -7.59 22.60 0.97
C GLU A 7 -6.61 21.44 0.96
N GLU A 8 -5.40 21.65 1.44
CA GLU A 8 -4.40 20.60 1.47
C GLU A 8 -4.76 19.51 2.45
N SER A 9 -5.46 19.86 3.52
CA SER A 9 -5.85 18.89 4.52
C SER A 9 -7.08 18.10 4.12
N ILE A 10 -7.78 18.48 3.05
CA ILE A 10 -8.93 17.73 2.57
C ILE A 10 -8.47 16.40 2.00
N GLN A 11 -8.94 15.36 2.60
CA GLN A 11 -8.62 14.00 2.20
C GLN A 11 -9.90 13.19 2.09
N HIS A 12 -9.96 12.38 1.06
CA HIS A 12 -11.09 11.49 0.87
C HIS A 12 -10.60 10.05 1.04
N THR A 13 -11.19 9.36 2.00
CA THR A 13 -10.87 7.95 2.19
C THR A 13 -11.57 7.15 1.09
N LEU A 14 -10.78 6.50 0.26
CA LEU A 14 -11.30 5.69 -0.83
C LEU A 14 -11.56 4.26 -0.40
N LEU A 15 -10.78 3.76 0.55
CA LEU A 15 -10.87 2.36 0.96
C LEU A 15 -10.28 2.19 2.34
N VAL A 16 -10.92 1.36 3.15
CA VAL A 16 -10.38 0.94 4.44
C VAL A 16 -10.47 -0.59 4.49
N VAL A 17 -9.34 -1.23 4.76
CA VAL A 17 -9.29 -2.67 4.96
C VAL A 17 -8.84 -2.91 6.40
N ARG A 18 -9.65 -3.62 7.14
CA ARG A 18 -9.45 -3.76 8.59
C ARG A 18 -8.17 -4.50 8.96
N GLU A 19 -7.78 -5.46 8.13
CA GLU A 19 -6.59 -6.24 8.42
C GLU A 19 -5.87 -6.61 7.13
N VAL A 20 -4.62 -6.21 7.05
CA VAL A 20 -3.70 -6.64 5.99
C VAL A 20 -2.42 -7.11 6.66
N SER A 21 -1.65 -7.91 5.94
CA SER A 21 -0.35 -8.37 6.42
C SER A 21 0.74 -7.73 5.58
N VAL A 22 1.84 -7.37 6.24
CA VAL A 22 3.00 -6.79 5.57
C VAL A 22 4.16 -7.76 5.72
N PHE A 23 4.85 -8.00 4.62
CA PHE A 23 5.93 -8.98 4.55
C PHE A 23 7.23 -8.32 4.13
N LYS A 24 8.31 -8.79 4.72
CA LYS A 24 9.65 -8.53 4.21
C LYS A 24 9.83 -9.49 3.03
N ILE A 25 10.16 -8.95 1.87
CA ILE A 25 10.23 -9.76 0.67
C ILE A 25 11.66 -9.89 0.16
N PRO A 26 11.97 -11.03 -0.49
CA PRO A 26 13.27 -11.19 -1.11
C PRO A 26 13.37 -10.34 -2.38
N PRO A 27 14.58 -10.11 -2.90
CA PRO A 27 14.73 -9.46 -4.17
C PRO A 27 13.97 -10.21 -5.26
N ARG A 28 13.58 -9.48 -6.31
CA ARG A 28 12.89 -10.09 -7.43
C ARG A 28 13.77 -11.18 -8.05
N SER A 29 13.22 -12.38 -8.14
CA SER A 29 13.98 -13.54 -8.64
C SER A 29 13.93 -13.66 -10.16
N THR A 30 12.97 -13.00 -10.80
CA THR A 30 12.86 -13.02 -12.26
C THR A 30 12.55 -11.61 -12.76
N SER A 31 12.87 -11.36 -14.02
CA SER A 31 12.55 -10.08 -14.65
C SER A 31 11.04 -9.91 -14.87
N GLY A 32 10.27 -11.00 -14.74
CA GLY A 32 8.82 -10.96 -14.95
C GLY A 32 8.01 -10.45 -13.78
N GLY A 33 8.59 -10.38 -12.58
CA GLY A 33 7.89 -9.86 -11.42
C GLY A 33 8.12 -10.68 -10.16
N TYR A 34 7.33 -10.40 -9.15
CA TYR A 34 7.41 -11.04 -7.83
C TYR A 34 6.42 -12.18 -7.72
N LYS A 35 6.76 -13.18 -6.88
CA LYS A 35 5.88 -14.30 -6.57
C LYS A 35 5.75 -14.42 -5.06
N CYS A 36 4.51 -14.35 -4.55
CA CYS A 36 4.29 -14.44 -3.12
C CYS A 36 4.57 -15.84 -2.57
N GLY A 37 4.58 -16.85 -3.42
CA GLY A 37 4.96 -18.20 -3.00
C GLY A 37 6.38 -18.29 -2.48
N GLU A 38 7.20 -17.28 -2.76
CA GLU A 38 8.57 -17.21 -2.25
C GLU A 38 8.64 -16.58 -0.86
N TRP A 39 7.54 -16.02 -0.37
CA TRP A 39 7.49 -15.36 0.93
C TRP A 39 7.16 -16.37 2.02
N LEU A 40 7.93 -16.35 3.09
CA LEU A 40 7.73 -17.25 4.21
C LEU A 40 6.80 -16.62 5.24
N GLN A 41 6.13 -17.45 6.03
CA GLN A 41 5.30 -16.95 7.14
C GLN A 41 6.14 -16.14 8.12
N THR A 42 7.39 -16.51 8.29
CA THR A 42 8.30 -15.78 9.17
C THR A 42 8.69 -14.42 8.61
N ASP A 43 8.40 -14.15 7.35
CA ASP A 43 8.68 -12.85 6.73
C ASP A 43 7.57 -11.85 7.00
N ARG A 44 6.46 -12.27 7.58
CA ARG A 44 5.40 -11.35 7.96
C ARG A 44 5.85 -10.53 9.17
N ILE A 45 6.03 -9.25 8.95
CA ILE A 45 6.60 -8.36 9.97
C ILE A 45 5.56 -7.50 10.65
N TRP A 46 4.32 -7.46 10.12
CA TRP A 46 3.31 -6.58 10.69
C TRP A 46 1.93 -6.96 10.17
N THR A 47 0.93 -6.72 11.00
CA THR A 47 -0.48 -6.88 10.64
C THR A 47 -1.22 -5.66 11.18
N GLY A 48 -2.07 -5.07 10.38
CA GLY A 48 -2.82 -3.89 10.79
C GLY A 48 -3.77 -3.41 9.74
N ARG A 49 -4.15 -2.15 9.81
CA ARG A 49 -5.16 -1.57 8.93
C ARG A 49 -4.53 -0.90 7.74
N LEU A 50 -5.17 -1.06 6.59
CA LEU A 50 -4.82 -0.34 5.37
C LEU A 50 -5.87 0.73 5.12
N ARG A 51 -5.43 1.93 4.82
CA ARG A 51 -6.33 3.00 4.42
C ARG A 51 -5.79 3.68 3.19
N VAL A 52 -6.62 3.77 2.15
CA VAL A 52 -6.26 4.48 0.93
C VAL A 52 -6.95 5.83 0.95
N VAL A 53 -6.17 6.86 0.83
CA VAL A 53 -6.65 8.24 0.95
C VAL A 53 -6.30 9.01 -0.31
N SER A 54 -7.28 9.72 -0.87
CA SER A 54 -7.05 10.61 -1.99
C SER A 54 -6.83 12.01 -1.46
N CYS A 55 -5.68 12.57 -1.77
CA CYS A 55 -5.36 13.95 -1.48
C CYS A 55 -5.44 14.75 -2.78
N LYS A 56 -5.31 16.07 -2.69
CA LYS A 56 -5.47 16.95 -3.83
C LYS A 56 -4.61 16.58 -5.03
N VAL A 57 -3.37 16.16 -4.79
CA VAL A 57 -2.41 15.90 -5.86
C VAL A 57 -1.88 14.48 -5.89
N ARG A 58 -2.31 13.63 -4.95
CA ARG A 58 -1.78 12.27 -4.90
C ARG A 58 -2.70 11.37 -4.09
N CYS A 59 -2.48 10.07 -4.20
CA CYS A 59 -3.09 9.10 -3.31
C CYS A 59 -2.06 8.60 -2.34
N GLU A 60 -2.49 8.23 -1.14
CA GLU A 60 -1.63 7.65 -0.13
C GLU A 60 -2.20 6.32 0.31
N ILE A 61 -1.37 5.31 0.29
CA ILE A 61 -1.70 4.01 0.87
C ILE A 61 -1.04 3.99 2.24
N ARG A 62 -1.86 4.00 3.29
CA ARG A 62 -1.37 4.13 4.65
C ARG A 62 -1.55 2.83 5.40
N MET A 63 -0.48 2.36 6.00
CA MET A 63 -0.54 1.18 6.86
C MET A 63 -0.47 1.67 8.29
N GLU A 64 -1.58 1.50 9.01
CA GLU A 64 -1.78 2.11 10.32
C GLU A 64 -2.06 1.06 11.38
N ASP A 65 -1.54 1.31 12.58
CA ASP A 65 -1.87 0.49 13.73
C ASP A 65 -3.32 0.80 14.13
N PRO A 66 -4.20 -0.20 14.18
CA PRO A 66 -5.62 0.06 14.46
C PRO A 66 -5.90 0.57 15.87
N ASN A 67 -4.98 0.37 16.81
CA ASN A 67 -5.17 0.78 18.19
C ASN A 67 -4.66 2.20 18.47
N SER A 68 -3.48 2.51 17.93
CA SER A 68 -2.84 3.81 18.18
C SER A 68 -2.97 4.78 17.00
N VAL A 69 -3.42 4.30 15.85
CA VAL A 69 -3.49 5.05 14.60
C VAL A 69 -2.12 5.54 14.14
N GLU A 70 -1.06 4.98 14.72
CA GLU A 70 0.29 5.31 14.27
C GLU A 70 0.54 4.74 12.89
N LEU A 71 1.22 5.51 12.08
CA LEU A 71 1.55 5.12 10.72
C LEU A 71 2.81 4.27 10.71
N LEU A 72 2.67 3.01 10.25
CA LEU A 72 3.82 2.16 10.06
C LEU A 72 4.62 2.60 8.83
N ALA A 73 3.90 2.80 7.74
CA ALA A 73 4.51 3.13 6.47
C ALA A 73 3.45 3.72 5.55
N ALA A 74 3.90 4.43 4.53
CA ALA A 74 3.00 4.97 3.53
C ALA A 74 3.61 4.80 2.14
N CYS A 75 2.75 4.56 1.18
CA CYS A 75 3.11 4.54 -0.22
C CYS A 75 2.43 5.73 -0.88
N PHE A 76 3.21 6.62 -1.49
CA PHE A 76 2.67 7.80 -2.14
C PHE A 76 2.57 7.55 -3.63
N VAL A 77 1.36 7.70 -4.16
CA VAL A 77 1.09 7.43 -5.57
C VAL A 77 0.71 8.74 -6.24
N LEU A 78 1.60 9.24 -7.07
CA LEU A 78 1.35 10.45 -7.86
C LEU A 78 0.56 10.06 -9.12
N PRO A 79 -0.12 11.02 -9.74
CA PRO A 79 -0.86 10.74 -10.97
C PRO A 79 0.05 10.09 -12.02
N GLY A 80 -0.43 9.01 -12.60
CA GLY A 80 0.32 8.29 -13.63
C GLY A 80 1.42 7.39 -13.12
N GLN A 81 1.63 7.30 -11.79
CA GLN A 81 2.73 6.51 -11.23
C GLN A 81 2.27 5.28 -10.47
N ARG A 82 1.02 4.89 -10.64
CA ARG A 82 0.50 3.74 -9.93
C ARG A 82 1.34 2.47 -10.15
N GLU A 83 1.69 2.21 -11.41
CA GLU A 83 2.41 0.98 -11.76
C GLU A 83 3.82 0.92 -11.17
N SER A 84 4.42 2.06 -10.91
CA SER A 84 5.74 2.08 -10.30
C SER A 84 5.70 1.92 -8.79
N CYS A 85 4.53 2.10 -8.18
CA CYS A 85 4.37 2.06 -6.73
C CYS A 85 3.68 0.79 -6.24
N VAL A 86 2.80 0.23 -7.04
CA VAL A 86 2.00 -0.95 -6.68
C VAL A 86 2.13 -1.98 -7.80
N GLU A 87 2.63 -3.14 -7.46
CA GLU A 87 2.81 -4.22 -8.43
C GLU A 87 2.12 -5.48 -7.92
N PRO A 88 1.17 -6.04 -8.68
CA PRO A 88 0.59 -7.33 -8.31
C PRO A 88 1.62 -8.44 -8.45
N VAL A 89 1.53 -9.44 -7.58
CA VAL A 89 2.40 -10.61 -7.73
C VAL A 89 1.85 -11.51 -8.85
N LEU A 90 2.72 -12.35 -9.37
CA LEU A 90 2.38 -13.18 -10.53
C LEU A 90 1.47 -14.37 -10.19
N ASP A 91 1.52 -14.84 -8.96
CA ASP A 91 0.89 -16.10 -8.58
C ASP A 91 -0.29 -15.98 -7.62
N SER A 92 -0.79 -14.77 -7.38
CA SER A 92 -1.93 -14.59 -6.49
C SER A 92 -2.63 -13.27 -6.75
N SER A 93 -3.95 -13.26 -6.58
CA SER A 93 -4.74 -12.03 -6.70
C SER A 93 -4.89 -11.28 -5.38
N ARG A 94 -4.37 -11.84 -4.28
CA ARG A 94 -4.50 -11.25 -2.94
C ARG A 94 -3.24 -10.58 -2.42
N TYR A 95 -2.16 -10.60 -3.19
CA TYR A 95 -0.87 -10.09 -2.75
C TYR A 95 -0.31 -9.09 -3.75
N PHE A 96 0.36 -8.08 -3.20
CA PHE A 96 0.94 -6.99 -3.98
C PHE A 96 2.30 -6.64 -3.41
N VAL A 97 3.11 -5.96 -4.21
CA VAL A 97 4.36 -5.37 -3.74
C VAL A 97 4.19 -3.86 -3.78
N LEU A 98 4.49 -3.20 -2.68
CA LEU A 98 4.40 -1.75 -2.57
C LEU A 98 5.79 -1.14 -2.43
N LYS A 99 5.98 0.00 -3.07
CA LYS A 99 7.16 0.82 -2.91
C LYS A 99 6.85 1.87 -1.85
N ILE A 100 7.40 1.70 -0.66
CA ILE A 100 7.14 2.61 0.45
C ILE A 100 8.31 3.58 0.63
N GLU A 101 8.04 4.68 1.35
CA GLU A 101 9.07 5.62 1.74
C GLU A 101 9.20 5.62 3.25
N ASP A 102 10.44 5.71 3.74
CA ASP A 102 10.67 6.00 5.15
C ASP A 102 10.71 7.53 5.31
N GLY A 103 10.84 8.00 6.53
CA GLY A 103 10.86 9.44 6.79
C GLY A 103 12.06 10.17 6.23
N ASN A 104 13.04 9.47 5.71
CA ASN A 104 14.28 10.05 5.18
C ASN A 104 14.33 10.09 3.66
N GLY A 105 13.24 9.74 3.01
CA GLY A 105 13.16 9.74 1.56
C GLY A 105 13.70 8.49 0.90
N LYS A 106 14.10 7.50 1.67
CA LYS A 106 14.54 6.23 1.12
C LYS A 106 13.35 5.36 0.79
N HIS A 107 13.49 4.60 -0.28
CA HIS A 107 12.44 3.69 -0.73
C HIS A 107 12.78 2.26 -0.38
N ALA A 108 11.74 1.49 -0.09
CA ALA A 108 11.87 0.06 0.16
C ALA A 108 10.67 -0.64 -0.46
N PHE A 109 10.82 -1.92 -0.75
CA PHE A 109 9.72 -2.72 -1.29
C PHE A 109 9.26 -3.68 -0.23
N ILE A 110 7.93 -3.73 -0.01
CA ILE A 110 7.33 -4.65 0.94
C ILE A 110 6.23 -5.44 0.25
N GLY A 111 5.91 -6.60 0.82
CA GLY A 111 4.76 -7.37 0.38
C GLY A 111 3.54 -6.98 1.18
N LEU A 112 2.40 -6.92 0.50
CA LEU A 112 1.11 -6.61 1.12
C LEU A 112 0.16 -7.74 0.82
N GLY A 113 -0.42 -8.34 1.86
CA GLY A 113 -1.35 -9.46 1.71
C GLY A 113 -2.71 -9.13 2.28
N PHE A 114 -3.75 -9.52 1.55
CA PHE A 114 -5.14 -9.36 1.96
C PHE A 114 -5.71 -10.71 2.37
N SER A 115 -6.57 -10.71 3.40
CA SER A 115 -7.22 -11.93 3.85
C SER A 115 -8.28 -12.39 2.86
N GLU A 116 -8.97 -11.44 2.24
CA GLU A 116 -10.08 -11.73 1.34
C GLU A 116 -9.78 -11.26 -0.07
N ARG A 117 -10.18 -12.08 -1.04
CA ARG A 117 -10.00 -11.73 -2.45
C ARG A 117 -10.78 -10.45 -2.81
N ASN A 118 -11.96 -10.28 -2.22
CA ASN A 118 -12.77 -9.10 -2.49
C ASN A 118 -12.09 -7.82 -2.06
N GLU A 119 -11.39 -7.86 -0.92
CA GLU A 119 -10.66 -6.71 -0.43
C GLU A 119 -9.49 -6.37 -1.35
N ALA A 120 -8.79 -7.39 -1.82
CA ALA A 120 -7.70 -7.19 -2.76
C ALA A 120 -8.20 -6.60 -4.08
N PHE A 121 -9.35 -7.08 -4.53
CA PHE A 121 -9.97 -6.56 -5.74
C PHE A 121 -10.34 -5.08 -5.58
N ASP A 122 -10.97 -4.75 -4.46
CA ASP A 122 -11.36 -3.37 -4.17
C ASP A 122 -10.14 -2.46 -4.10
N PHE A 123 -9.06 -2.94 -3.51
CA PHE A 123 -7.81 -2.20 -3.45
C PHE A 123 -7.27 -1.93 -4.86
N ASN A 124 -7.24 -2.97 -5.68
CA ASN A 124 -6.72 -2.84 -7.04
C ASN A 124 -7.56 -1.88 -7.89
N VAL A 125 -8.88 -2.00 -7.79
CA VAL A 125 -9.80 -1.16 -8.55
C VAL A 125 -9.83 0.27 -8.04
N GLY A 126 -9.68 0.44 -6.72
CA GLY A 126 -9.74 1.76 -6.10
C GLY A 126 -8.70 2.75 -6.61
N PHE A 127 -7.63 2.26 -7.20
CA PHE A 127 -6.62 3.14 -7.77
C PHE A 127 -6.88 3.54 -9.21
N VAL A 128 -7.73 2.80 -9.90
CA VAL A 128 -7.87 2.99 -11.35
C VAL A 128 -8.44 4.37 -11.66
N GLY A 129 -9.27 4.89 -10.78
CA GLY A 129 -9.86 6.20 -10.97
C GLY A 129 -9.03 7.37 -10.44
N SER A 130 -7.82 7.09 -9.95
CA SER A 130 -6.99 8.12 -9.32
C SER A 130 -5.98 8.72 -10.30
#